data_8e4064eb9205eb029dee42e3dc2b7156
#
_entry.id   8e4064eb9205eb029dee42e3dc2b7156
#
_cell.length_a   1.000
_cell.length_b   1.000
_cell.length_c   1.000
_cell.angle_alpha   90.00
_cell.angle_beta   90.00
_cell.angle_gamma   90.00
#
_symmetry.space_group_name_H-M   'P 1'
#
loop_
_entity.id
_entity.type
_entity.pdbx_description
1 polymer ?
#
loop_
_entity_poly.entity_id
_entity_poly.type
_entity_poly.pdbx_seq_one_letter_code
_entity_poly.pdbx_strand_id
1 'polypeptide(L)'
;VQYDLTFKTKFVREPIPFDTEEGEMDYTFPTDAEVIVTDFIEGYGMIQLIIADESYAVDFYFNADAMDPVIGVPAGVYPIDGSFESGTVLACKGILPDGPAQSYFCGLDAEGYLDPLQLYCLVDGTVIVENVNGKMKVEVDAVNSYDVPVVLHYNAADSAVENIPTEKVGTQKRIRT
;
A
#
# COMPACT_ATOMS: atom_id res chain seq x y z
N VAL A 1 -36.48 1.24 24.65
CA VAL A 1 -35.33 1.80 24.06
C VAL A 1 -34.24 0.76 23.83
N GLN A 2 -34.38 -0.40 24.41
CA GLN A 2 -33.44 -1.47 24.13
C GLN A 2 -33.48 -1.90 22.69
N TYR A 3 -34.59 -1.76 22.04
CA TYR A 3 -34.66 -2.12 20.65
C TYR A 3 -33.71 -1.27 19.80
N ASP A 4 -33.40 -0.08 20.24
CA ASP A 4 -32.46 0.75 19.54
C ASP A 4 -31.05 0.17 19.59
N LEU A 5 -30.67 -0.37 20.72
CA LEU A 5 -29.36 -1.00 20.85
C LEU A 5 -29.25 -2.22 19.95
N THR A 6 -30.29 -3.02 19.96
CA THR A 6 -30.30 -4.20 19.08
C THR A 6 -30.21 -3.80 17.63
N PHE A 7 -30.95 -2.81 17.25
CA PHE A 7 -30.95 -2.32 15.89
C PHE A 7 -29.59 -1.76 15.50
N LYS A 8 -28.99 -0.96 16.36
CA LYS A 8 -27.68 -0.40 16.09
C LYS A 8 -26.62 -1.48 15.99
N THR A 9 -26.68 -2.48 16.83
CA THR A 9 -25.74 -3.57 16.79
C THR A 9 -25.82 -4.30 15.46
N LYS A 10 -27.03 -4.53 15.01
CA LYS A 10 -27.24 -5.16 13.71
C LYS A 10 -26.67 -4.32 12.59
N PHE A 11 -26.88 -3.03 12.65
CA PHE A 11 -26.37 -2.11 11.66
C PHE A 11 -24.86 -2.12 11.62
N VAL A 12 -24.26 -2.03 12.78
CA VAL A 12 -22.80 -1.96 12.88
C VAL A 12 -22.15 -3.22 12.29
N ARG A 13 -22.84 -4.33 12.36
CA ARG A 13 -22.28 -5.56 11.83
C ARG A 13 -22.56 -5.79 10.37
N GLU A 14 -23.36 -4.97 9.75
CA GLU A 14 -23.50 -5.03 8.32
C GLU A 14 -22.15 -4.66 7.73
N PRO A 15 -21.46 -5.59 7.12
CA PRO A 15 -20.17 -5.28 6.55
C PRO A 15 -20.38 -4.36 5.36
N ILE A 16 -19.58 -3.35 5.29
CA ILE A 16 -19.41 -2.64 4.04
C ILE A 16 -18.25 -3.34 3.38
N PRO A 17 -18.49 -4.19 2.39
CA PRO A 17 -17.43 -4.94 1.78
C PRO A 17 -16.65 -4.01 0.86
N PHE A 18 -15.64 -3.37 1.41
CA PHE A 18 -14.73 -2.60 0.58
C PHE A 18 -13.72 -3.51 -0.11
N ASP A 19 -13.37 -4.62 0.53
CA ASP A 19 -12.35 -5.49 -0.01
C ASP A 19 -12.88 -6.30 -1.18
N THR A 20 -12.06 -6.47 -2.20
CA THR A 20 -12.43 -7.15 -3.44
C THR A 20 -12.43 -8.67 -3.25
N GLU A 21 -13.55 -9.30 -3.57
CA GLU A 21 -13.69 -10.76 -3.49
C GLU A 21 -13.21 -11.49 -4.73
N GLU A 22 -13.23 -10.83 -5.87
CA GLU A 22 -12.90 -11.46 -7.15
C GLU A 22 -11.89 -10.62 -7.91
N GLY A 23 -11.25 -11.26 -8.87
CA GLY A 23 -10.35 -10.56 -9.75
C GLY A 23 -8.95 -10.44 -9.21
N GLU A 24 -8.14 -11.47 -9.48
CA GLU A 24 -6.71 -11.39 -9.21
C GLU A 24 -6.13 -10.10 -9.78
N MET A 25 -5.17 -9.55 -9.09
CA MET A 25 -4.48 -8.36 -9.53
C MET A 25 -3.02 -8.68 -9.81
N ASP A 26 -2.57 -8.34 -11.01
CA ASP A 26 -1.16 -8.35 -11.38
C ASP A 26 -0.89 -7.03 -12.08
N TYR A 27 -0.25 -6.12 -11.40
CA TYR A 27 -0.09 -4.77 -11.90
C TYR A 27 1.35 -4.30 -11.82
N THR A 28 1.81 -3.67 -12.90
CA THR A 28 3.12 -3.05 -12.96
C THR A 28 2.94 -1.54 -13.00
N PHE A 29 3.43 -0.87 -11.97
CA PHE A 29 3.45 0.60 -11.97
C PHE A 29 4.45 1.09 -13.00
N PRO A 30 4.16 2.21 -13.67
CA PRO A 30 5.14 2.81 -14.58
C PRO A 30 6.36 3.28 -13.82
N THR A 31 7.48 3.37 -14.50
CA THR A 31 8.75 3.76 -13.88
C THR A 31 8.72 5.18 -13.32
N ASP A 32 7.86 6.03 -13.84
CA ASP A 32 7.65 7.40 -13.38
C ASP A 32 6.46 7.54 -12.43
N ALA A 33 5.99 6.43 -11.86
CA ALA A 33 4.97 6.50 -10.83
C ALA A 33 5.43 7.38 -9.68
N GLU A 34 4.48 8.04 -9.07
CA GLU A 34 4.76 8.87 -7.89
C GLU A 34 5.10 7.98 -6.72
N VAL A 35 6.19 8.29 -6.03
CA VAL A 35 6.63 7.55 -4.85
C VAL A 35 6.77 8.53 -3.70
N ILE A 36 6.11 8.22 -2.59
CA ILE A 36 6.21 8.99 -1.36
C ILE A 36 6.67 8.07 -0.26
N VAL A 37 7.77 8.43 0.39
CA VAL A 37 8.28 7.69 1.53
C VAL A 37 8.29 8.64 2.72
N THR A 38 7.69 8.21 3.81
CA THR A 38 7.54 9.05 5.00
C THR A 38 7.90 8.24 6.24
N ASP A 39 8.69 8.85 7.12
CA ASP A 39 8.86 8.33 8.48
C ASP A 39 7.54 8.57 9.21
N PHE A 40 6.66 7.60 9.16
CA PHE A 40 5.27 7.76 9.54
C PHE A 40 5.11 8.07 11.02
N ILE A 41 5.87 7.36 11.85
CA ILE A 41 5.91 7.62 13.29
C ILE A 41 7.38 7.77 13.67
N GLU A 42 7.84 8.99 13.63
CA GLU A 42 9.24 9.30 13.88
C GLU A 42 9.70 8.71 15.21
N GLY A 43 10.78 7.98 15.15
CA GLY A 43 11.35 7.36 16.34
C GLY A 43 10.72 6.04 16.76
N TYR A 44 9.71 5.57 16.04
CA TYR A 44 9.04 4.30 16.37
C TYR A 44 9.27 3.22 15.32
N GLY A 45 10.09 3.51 14.33
CA GLY A 45 10.46 2.48 13.36
C GLY A 45 9.36 2.10 12.39
N MET A 46 8.55 3.05 11.95
CA MET A 46 7.52 2.79 10.96
C MET A 46 7.68 3.74 9.77
N ILE A 47 7.78 3.16 8.59
CA ILE A 47 7.95 3.89 7.34
C ILE A 47 6.74 3.63 6.46
N GLN A 48 6.12 4.69 5.97
CA GLN A 48 5.06 4.58 4.99
C GLN A 48 5.64 4.73 3.59
N LEU A 49 5.25 3.83 2.69
CA LEU A 49 5.59 3.91 1.28
C LEU A 49 4.32 3.91 0.46
N ILE A 50 4.14 4.95 -0.34
CA ILE A 50 3.05 5.04 -1.29
C ILE A 50 3.63 5.04 -2.70
N ILE A 51 3.10 4.17 -3.56
CA ILE A 51 3.40 4.19 -4.99
C ILE A 51 2.07 4.37 -5.72
N ALA A 52 1.99 5.35 -6.59
CA ALA A 52 0.73 5.68 -7.24
C ALA A 52 0.95 6.15 -8.68
N ASP A 53 0.01 5.80 -9.53
CA ASP A 53 -0.16 6.43 -10.83
C ASP A 53 -1.58 7.01 -10.92
N GLU A 54 -2.08 7.24 -12.11
CA GLU A 54 -3.42 7.82 -12.25
C GLU A 54 -4.53 6.81 -11.99
N SER A 55 -4.23 5.53 -12.05
CA SER A 55 -5.23 4.46 -11.99
C SER A 55 -5.21 3.68 -10.69
N TYR A 56 -4.04 3.48 -10.10
CA TYR A 56 -3.87 2.62 -8.94
C TYR A 56 -2.88 3.20 -7.95
N ALA A 57 -3.01 2.74 -6.73
CA ALA A 57 -2.08 3.11 -5.66
C ALA A 57 -1.90 1.96 -4.69
N VAL A 58 -0.71 1.88 -4.11
CA VAL A 58 -0.44 0.97 -3.00
C VAL A 58 0.13 1.79 -1.85
N ASP A 59 -0.25 1.42 -0.65
CA ASP A 59 0.16 2.09 0.57
C ASP A 59 0.64 1.01 1.54
N PHE A 60 1.93 1.02 1.84
CA PHE A 60 2.55 0.07 2.74
C PHE A 60 3.04 0.74 4.01
N TYR A 61 2.97 0.01 5.09
CA TYR A 61 3.58 0.42 6.37
C TYR A 61 4.65 -0.61 6.75
N PHE A 62 5.90 -0.19 6.63
CA PHE A 62 7.05 -1.04 6.94
C PHE A 62 7.51 -0.81 8.37
N ASN A 63 7.71 -1.89 9.09
CA ASN A 63 8.38 -1.83 10.39
C ASN A 63 9.88 -1.95 10.14
N ALA A 64 10.58 -0.82 10.20
CA ALA A 64 12.01 -0.74 9.96
C ALA A 64 12.59 0.33 10.88
N ASP A 65 13.78 0.06 11.41
CA ASP A 65 14.36 0.90 12.46
C ASP A 65 14.75 2.30 12.00
N ALA A 66 15.08 2.43 10.72
CA ALA A 66 15.48 3.72 10.16
C ALA A 66 15.24 3.72 8.66
N MET A 67 15.04 4.91 8.11
CA MET A 67 14.94 5.09 6.67
C MET A 67 16.28 4.87 6.00
N ASP A 68 16.23 4.30 4.80
CA ASP A 68 17.41 4.25 3.95
C ASP A 68 17.65 5.63 3.33
N PRO A 69 18.86 6.17 3.41
CA PRO A 69 19.11 7.52 2.91
C PRO A 69 19.05 7.66 1.38
N VAL A 70 19.04 6.56 0.66
CA VAL A 70 19.05 6.59 -0.81
C VAL A 70 17.66 6.29 -1.38
N ILE A 71 17.05 5.19 -0.96
CA ILE A 71 15.76 4.78 -1.51
C ILE A 71 14.60 4.90 -0.53
N GLY A 72 14.87 5.30 0.69
CA GLY A 72 13.84 5.54 1.70
C GLY A 72 13.51 4.32 2.52
N VAL A 73 13.06 3.24 1.91
CA VAL A 73 12.80 1.98 2.61
C VAL A 73 14.03 1.11 2.50
N PRO A 74 14.56 0.57 3.60
CA PRO A 74 15.73 -0.30 3.52
C PRO A 74 15.47 -1.52 2.65
N ALA A 75 16.46 -1.90 1.86
CA ALA A 75 16.35 -3.10 1.03
C ALA A 75 16.20 -4.34 1.91
N GLY A 76 15.32 -5.24 1.51
CA GLY A 76 15.06 -6.45 2.27
C GLY A 76 13.83 -7.18 1.81
N VAL A 77 13.57 -8.29 2.46
CA VAL A 77 12.38 -9.11 2.25
C VAL A 77 11.50 -8.94 3.48
N TYR A 78 10.31 -8.43 3.26
CA TYR A 78 9.39 -8.06 4.34
C TYR A 78 8.13 -8.93 4.26
N PRO A 79 7.98 -9.89 5.15
CA PRO A 79 6.68 -10.59 5.22
C PRO A 79 5.59 -9.64 5.70
N ILE A 80 4.40 -9.81 5.14
CA ILE A 80 3.22 -9.06 5.57
C ILE A 80 2.61 -9.81 6.75
N ASP A 81 2.60 -9.19 7.91
CA ASP A 81 1.98 -9.79 9.08
C ASP A 81 1.50 -8.71 10.06
N GLY A 82 0.91 -9.13 11.15
CA GLY A 82 0.37 -8.20 12.14
C GLY A 82 1.24 -7.99 13.37
N SER A 83 2.51 -8.40 13.31
CA SER A 83 3.34 -8.49 14.51
C SER A 83 3.96 -7.18 14.98
N PHE A 84 4.09 -6.18 14.14
CA PHE A 84 4.87 -4.97 14.40
C PHE A 84 6.37 -5.23 14.61
N GLU A 85 6.84 -6.40 14.27
CA GLU A 85 8.26 -6.70 14.39
C GLU A 85 9.04 -6.02 13.28
N SER A 86 10.26 -5.59 13.59
CA SER A 86 11.16 -5.00 12.60
C SER A 86 11.40 -5.99 11.47
N GLY A 87 11.37 -5.51 10.24
CA GLY A 87 11.54 -6.35 9.06
C GLY A 87 10.24 -6.91 8.50
N THR A 88 9.10 -6.39 8.93
CA THR A 88 7.79 -6.80 8.41
C THR A 88 7.05 -5.63 7.78
N VAL A 89 6.06 -5.94 6.97
CA VAL A 89 5.03 -5.00 6.53
C VAL A 89 3.77 -5.26 7.34
N LEU A 90 3.18 -4.20 7.84
CA LEU A 90 2.00 -4.33 8.68
C LEU A 90 0.80 -4.76 7.86
N ALA A 91 0.20 -5.88 8.20
CA ALA A 91 -0.97 -6.39 7.50
C ALA A 91 -2.17 -5.48 7.68
N CYS A 92 -3.03 -5.45 6.67
CA CYS A 92 -4.29 -4.71 6.77
C CYS A 92 -5.15 -5.33 7.88
N LYS A 93 -5.59 -4.50 8.79
CA LYS A 93 -6.36 -4.96 9.95
C LYS A 93 -7.86 -4.84 9.76
N GLY A 94 -8.28 -4.45 8.58
CA GLY A 94 -9.69 -4.36 8.26
C GLY A 94 -10.06 -3.01 7.67
N ILE A 95 -11.34 -2.82 7.48
CA ILE A 95 -11.88 -1.61 6.88
C ILE A 95 -12.51 -0.78 7.99
N LEU A 96 -12.03 0.44 8.10
CA LEU A 96 -12.56 1.43 9.02
C LEU A 96 -13.52 2.37 8.27
N PRO A 97 -14.33 3.15 8.98
CA PRO A 97 -15.23 4.10 8.30
C PRO A 97 -14.54 5.06 7.35
N ASP A 98 -13.27 5.38 7.64
CA ASP A 98 -12.49 6.32 6.83
C ASP A 98 -11.63 5.63 5.78
N GLY A 99 -11.68 4.30 5.68
CA GLY A 99 -10.90 3.54 4.72
C GLY A 99 -10.16 2.37 5.35
N PRO A 100 -9.31 1.71 4.59
CA PRO A 100 -8.58 0.55 5.10
C PRO A 100 -7.56 0.94 6.16
N ALA A 101 -7.40 0.06 7.12
CA ALA A 101 -6.38 0.21 8.15
C ALA A 101 -5.12 -0.49 7.68
N GLN A 102 -4.03 0.24 7.58
CA GLN A 102 -2.71 -0.24 7.18
C GLN A 102 -2.63 -0.61 5.69
N SER A 103 -1.78 -1.56 5.35
CA SER A 103 -1.34 -1.78 3.97
C SER A 103 -2.46 -2.24 3.02
N TYR A 104 -2.57 -1.57 1.90
CA TYR A 104 -3.60 -1.91 0.92
C TYR A 104 -3.17 -1.47 -0.48
N PHE A 105 -3.79 -2.09 -1.48
CA PHE A 105 -3.72 -1.70 -2.88
C PHE A 105 -5.12 -1.34 -3.34
N CYS A 106 -5.25 -0.31 -4.17
CA CYS A 106 -6.58 0.11 -4.62
C CYS A 106 -6.55 0.76 -6.00
N GLY A 107 -7.72 0.73 -6.66
CA GLY A 107 -7.97 1.61 -7.78
C GLY A 107 -8.23 3.04 -7.29
N LEU A 108 -8.05 3.99 -8.17
CA LEU A 108 -8.33 5.40 -7.92
C LEU A 108 -9.42 5.88 -8.86
N ASP A 109 -10.30 6.74 -8.36
CA ASP A 109 -11.29 7.38 -9.19
C ASP A 109 -10.69 8.58 -9.95
N ALA A 110 -11.51 9.26 -10.73
CA ALA A 110 -11.02 10.36 -11.57
C ALA A 110 -10.43 11.52 -10.75
N GLU A 111 -10.82 11.66 -9.51
CA GLU A 111 -10.32 12.70 -8.62
C GLU A 111 -9.11 12.25 -7.80
N GLY A 112 -8.71 10.98 -7.92
CA GLY A 112 -7.60 10.43 -7.18
C GLY A 112 -7.95 9.90 -5.81
N TYR A 113 -9.24 9.67 -5.55
CA TYR A 113 -9.69 9.03 -4.31
C TYR A 113 -9.73 7.51 -4.47
N LEU A 114 -9.58 6.81 -3.37
CA LEU A 114 -9.71 5.38 -3.33
C LEU A 114 -11.08 4.96 -3.88
N ASP A 115 -11.07 4.01 -4.80
CA ASP A 115 -12.27 3.40 -5.33
C ASP A 115 -12.63 2.18 -4.49
N PRO A 116 -13.73 2.21 -3.73
CA PRO A 116 -14.07 1.09 -2.85
C PRO A 116 -14.46 -0.19 -3.60
N LEU A 117 -14.69 -0.11 -4.90
CA LEU A 117 -14.97 -1.29 -5.70
C LEU A 117 -13.69 -2.00 -6.15
N GLN A 118 -12.54 -1.38 -5.95
CA GLN A 118 -11.25 -1.94 -6.32
C GLN A 118 -10.28 -1.78 -5.15
N LEU A 119 -10.61 -2.39 -4.04
CA LEU A 119 -9.79 -2.34 -2.84
C LEU A 119 -9.30 -3.74 -2.48
N TYR A 120 -8.01 -3.84 -2.21
CA TYR A 120 -7.36 -5.07 -1.78
C TYR A 120 -6.62 -4.81 -0.48
N CYS A 121 -7.18 -5.29 0.61
CA CYS A 121 -6.53 -5.24 1.92
C CYS A 121 -5.49 -6.34 1.98
N LEU A 122 -4.22 -5.96 2.06
CA LEU A 122 -3.11 -6.92 2.00
C LEU A 122 -2.89 -7.52 3.38
N VAL A 123 -3.19 -8.80 3.52
CA VAL A 123 -3.20 -9.46 4.83
C VAL A 123 -2.09 -10.50 4.99
N ASP A 124 -1.53 -10.97 3.89
CA ASP A 124 -0.47 -11.98 3.92
C ASP A 124 0.36 -11.86 2.66
N GLY A 125 1.56 -12.42 2.69
CA GLY A 125 2.46 -12.42 1.56
C GLY A 125 3.78 -11.75 1.88
N THR A 126 4.44 -11.23 0.83
CA THR A 126 5.80 -10.72 0.94
C THR A 126 5.98 -9.49 0.06
N VAL A 127 6.69 -8.51 0.58
CA VAL A 127 7.15 -7.34 -0.16
C VAL A 127 8.66 -7.37 -0.19
N ILE A 128 9.25 -7.31 -1.38
CA ILE A 128 10.70 -7.27 -1.55
C ILE A 128 11.08 -5.89 -2.03
N VAL A 129 11.98 -5.25 -1.31
CA VAL A 129 12.51 -3.94 -1.67
C VAL A 129 13.98 -4.10 -2.01
N GLU A 130 14.40 -3.59 -3.17
CA GLU A 130 15.77 -3.63 -3.61
C GLU A 130 16.26 -2.25 -3.99
N ASN A 131 17.56 -2.04 -3.79
CA ASN A 131 18.25 -0.86 -4.27
C ASN A 131 19.00 -1.27 -5.55
N VAL A 132 18.53 -0.79 -6.68
CA VAL A 132 19.14 -1.09 -7.98
C VAL A 132 19.83 0.18 -8.47
N ASN A 133 21.12 0.26 -8.24
CA ASN A 133 21.93 1.43 -8.63
C ASN A 133 21.39 2.76 -8.07
N GLY A 134 20.95 2.75 -6.83
CA GLY A 134 20.40 3.93 -6.16
C GLY A 134 18.93 4.18 -6.42
N LYS A 135 18.26 3.25 -7.10
CA LYS A 135 16.83 3.38 -7.39
C LYS A 135 16.04 2.24 -6.77
N MET A 136 14.83 2.54 -6.35
CA MET A 136 13.97 1.57 -5.67
C MET A 136 13.35 0.61 -6.66
N LYS A 137 13.37 -0.67 -6.31
CA LYS A 137 12.59 -1.70 -6.95
C LYS A 137 11.75 -2.40 -5.90
N VAL A 138 10.47 -2.61 -6.19
CA VAL A 138 9.54 -3.26 -5.25
C VAL A 138 8.80 -4.37 -5.99
N GLU A 139 8.80 -5.54 -5.39
CA GLU A 139 8.05 -6.70 -5.87
C GLU A 139 7.14 -7.16 -4.76
N VAL A 140 5.88 -7.35 -5.08
CA VAL A 140 4.87 -7.75 -4.10
C VAL A 140 4.21 -9.03 -4.55
N ASP A 141 4.13 -10.00 -3.65
CA ASP A 141 3.37 -11.22 -3.84
C ASP A 141 2.50 -11.39 -2.60
N ALA A 142 1.27 -10.97 -2.70
CA ALA A 142 0.39 -10.87 -1.55
C ALA A 142 -0.99 -11.44 -1.85
N VAL A 143 -1.80 -11.51 -0.82
CA VAL A 143 -3.22 -11.83 -0.94
C VAL A 143 -4.01 -10.85 -0.09
N ASN A 144 -5.25 -10.65 -0.48
CA ASN A 144 -6.18 -9.86 0.32
C ASN A 144 -6.94 -10.74 1.34
N SER A 145 -7.90 -10.17 2.03
CA SER A 145 -8.65 -10.89 3.07
C SER A 145 -9.54 -12.03 2.53
N TYR A 146 -9.72 -12.10 1.22
CA TYR A 146 -10.48 -13.17 0.56
C TYR A 146 -9.56 -14.16 -0.17
N ASP A 147 -8.26 -14.15 0.14
CA ASP A 147 -7.26 -14.97 -0.55
C ASP A 147 -7.12 -14.66 -2.04
N VAL A 148 -7.52 -13.47 -2.47
CA VAL A 148 -7.34 -13.04 -3.85
C VAL A 148 -5.90 -12.60 -4.05
N PRO A 149 -5.18 -13.17 -5.03
CA PRO A 149 -3.78 -12.79 -5.26
C PRO A 149 -3.64 -11.34 -5.71
N VAL A 150 -2.63 -10.68 -5.17
CA VAL A 150 -2.24 -9.32 -5.53
C VAL A 150 -0.75 -9.31 -5.77
N VAL A 151 -0.36 -9.23 -7.04
CA VAL A 151 1.04 -9.22 -7.45
C VAL A 151 1.33 -7.84 -8.03
N LEU A 152 2.30 -7.16 -7.47
CA LEU A 152 2.62 -5.79 -7.88
C LEU A 152 4.10 -5.67 -8.19
N HIS A 153 4.40 -4.83 -9.18
CA HIS A 153 5.76 -4.58 -9.62
C HIS A 153 6.00 -3.09 -9.76
N TYR A 154 7.12 -2.64 -9.24
CA TYR A 154 7.60 -1.30 -9.48
C TYR A 154 9.12 -1.33 -9.59
N ASN A 155 9.66 -0.71 -10.61
CA ASN A 155 11.11 -0.65 -10.79
C ASN A 155 11.51 0.71 -11.35
N ALA A 156 11.95 1.58 -10.48
CA ALA A 156 12.39 2.92 -10.88
C ALA A 156 13.63 2.88 -11.76
N ALA A 157 14.39 1.79 -11.73
CA ALA A 157 15.60 1.64 -12.54
C ALA A 157 15.31 1.09 -13.93
N ASP A 158 14.15 0.48 -14.14
CA ASP A 158 13.76 -0.12 -15.41
C ASP A 158 13.16 0.94 -16.33
N SER A 159 13.95 1.93 -16.67
CA SER A 159 13.47 3.01 -17.50
C SER A 159 14.14 2.95 -18.86
N ALA A 160 13.34 2.82 -19.90
CA ALA A 160 13.83 2.97 -21.27
C ALA A 160 14.21 4.42 -21.55
N VAL A 161 13.87 5.33 -20.64
CA VAL A 161 14.08 6.77 -20.82
C VAL A 161 14.85 7.30 -19.62
N GLU A 162 16.03 6.78 -19.43
CA GLU A 162 16.88 7.17 -18.31
C GLU A 162 17.30 8.63 -18.34
N ASN A 163 17.05 9.31 -19.43
CA ASN A 163 17.35 10.72 -19.55
C ASN A 163 16.23 11.63 -19.09
N ILE A 164 15.16 11.09 -18.59
CA ILE A 164 14.09 11.89 -18.05
C ILE A 164 14.61 12.65 -16.85
N PRO A 165 14.42 13.96 -16.81
CA PRO A 165 14.81 14.74 -15.65
C PRO A 165 14.15 14.23 -14.39
N THR A 166 14.89 14.28 -13.31
CA THR A 166 14.43 13.77 -12.03
C THR A 166 13.59 14.75 -11.25
N GLU A 167 13.41 15.94 -11.75
CA GLU A 167 12.65 16.97 -11.03
C GLU A 167 11.17 16.66 -10.94
N LYS A 168 10.71 15.61 -11.51
CA LYS A 168 9.37 15.13 -11.25
C LYS A 168 9.20 14.59 -9.85
N VAL A 169 10.29 14.28 -9.23
CA VAL A 169 10.28 13.85 -7.85
C VAL A 169 9.69 14.98 -7.02
N GLY A 170 8.72 14.65 -6.22
CA GLY A 170 8.07 15.63 -5.37
C GLY A 170 6.77 16.18 -5.92
N THR A 171 6.41 15.84 -7.14
CA THR A 171 5.06 16.13 -7.61
C THR A 171 4.07 15.46 -6.67
N GLN A 172 3.14 16.22 -6.21
CA GLN A 172 2.33 15.78 -5.09
C GLN A 172 0.99 15.26 -5.54
N LYS A 173 0.91 13.98 -5.71
CA LYS A 173 -0.37 13.31 -5.84
C LYS A 173 -0.49 12.38 -4.66
N ARG A 174 -1.56 12.50 -3.91
CA ARG A 174 -1.76 11.70 -2.72
C ARG A 174 -2.95 10.79 -2.89
N ILE A 175 -2.88 9.63 -2.28
CA ILE A 175 -4.04 8.77 -2.16
C ILE A 175 -5.02 9.46 -1.22
N ARG A 176 -6.27 9.54 -1.64
CA ARG A 176 -7.33 10.14 -0.84
C ARG A 176 -8.36 9.09 -0.51
N THR A 177 -8.76 9.07 0.71
CA THR A 177 -9.73 8.09 1.19
C THR A 177 -10.93 8.76 1.83
#